data_6650542f6f921d9f74f3f416a5a38e56
#
_entry.id   6650542f6f921d9f74f3f416a5a38e56
#
_cell.length_a   1.000
_cell.length_b   1.000
_cell.length_c   1.000
_cell.angle_alpha   90.00
_cell.angle_beta   90.00
_cell.angle_gamma   90.00
#
_symmetry.space_group_name_H-M   'P 1'
#
loop_
_entity.id
_entity.type
_entity.pdbx_description
1 polymer ?
#
loop_
_entity_poly.entity_id
_entity_poly.type
_entity_poly.pdbx_seq_one_letter_code
_entity_poly.pdbx_strand_id
1 'polypeptide(L)'
;MRARLGLLMAQQQVMLRAITMKNKPEEMLAKSPKGTVPVLILPDDTVIDESLDIMIWALQQNDPDDLLHKDHPEDLASALELIHHNDKQFKPQLEIYKKAIDPNQPQTKYKYVLLLVV
;
A
#
# COMPACT_ATOMS: atom_id res chain seq x y z
N MET A 1 2.95 -4.02 -2.43
CA MET A 1 3.88 -3.60 -3.49
C MET A 1 3.77 -2.11 -3.80
N ARG A 2 2.59 -1.54 -4.06
CA ARG A 2 2.34 -0.13 -4.42
C ARG A 2 3.02 0.89 -3.49
N ALA A 3 2.79 0.80 -2.17
CA ALA A 3 3.42 1.68 -1.19
C ALA A 3 4.95 1.66 -1.24
N ARG A 4 5.55 0.46 -1.36
CA ARG A 4 7.02 0.31 -1.44
C ARG A 4 7.60 0.94 -2.70
N LEU A 5 6.92 0.79 -3.83
CA LEU A 5 7.33 1.43 -5.09
C LEU A 5 7.24 2.95 -4.96
N GLY A 6 6.14 3.48 -4.43
CA GLY A 6 6.00 4.93 -4.22
C GLY A 6 7.11 5.51 -3.34
N LEU A 7 7.40 4.86 -2.21
CA LEU A 7 8.49 5.27 -1.32
C LEU A 7 9.86 5.23 -2.01
N LEU A 8 10.12 4.19 -2.80
CA LEU A 8 11.38 4.04 -3.54
C LEU A 8 11.52 5.13 -4.61
N MET A 9 10.49 5.35 -5.42
CA MET A 9 10.50 6.36 -6.49
C MET A 9 10.59 7.77 -5.94
N ALA A 10 9.96 8.02 -4.79
CA ALA A 10 10.07 9.26 -4.05
C ALA A 10 11.39 9.40 -3.27
N GLN A 11 12.27 8.40 -3.29
CA GLN A 11 13.53 8.37 -2.54
C GLN A 11 13.34 8.60 -1.03
N GLN A 12 12.19 8.18 -0.49
CA GLN A 12 11.90 8.32 0.93
C GLN A 12 12.56 7.21 1.73
N GLN A 13 13.30 7.59 2.76
CA GLN A 13 13.89 6.65 3.72
C GLN A 13 12.86 6.29 4.77
N VAL A 14 12.66 5.00 4.98
CA VAL A 14 11.70 4.47 5.97
C VAL A 14 12.34 3.33 6.74
N MET A 15 11.99 3.18 8.00
CA MET A 15 12.31 2.00 8.78
C MET A 15 11.30 0.90 8.44
N LEU A 16 11.80 -0.24 7.96
CA LEU A 16 10.98 -1.40 7.65
C LEU A 16 10.91 -2.35 8.86
N ARG A 17 9.69 -2.62 9.32
CA ARG A 17 9.43 -3.68 10.30
C ARG A 17 8.69 -4.84 9.61
N ALA A 18 9.30 -6.01 9.62
CA ALA A 18 8.63 -7.23 9.17
C ALA A 18 7.68 -7.73 10.26
N ILE A 19 6.44 -7.98 9.88
CA ILE A 19 5.43 -8.54 10.77
C ILE A 19 4.82 -9.80 10.19
N THR A 20 4.31 -10.67 11.05
CA THR A 20 3.52 -11.83 10.65
C THR A 20 2.04 -11.51 10.82
N MET A 21 1.22 -11.85 9.83
CA MET A 21 -0.23 -11.58 9.87
C MET A 21 -0.95 -12.31 11.02
N LYS A 22 -0.36 -13.41 11.51
CA LYS A 22 -0.90 -14.19 12.65
C LYS A 22 -0.58 -13.58 14.01
N ASN A 23 0.47 -12.79 14.10
CA ASN A 23 0.93 -12.17 15.34
C ASN A 23 1.29 -10.71 15.08
N LYS A 24 0.25 -9.87 14.95
CA LYS A 24 0.42 -8.43 14.71
C LYS A 24 0.85 -7.74 16.01
N PRO A 25 1.86 -6.87 15.96
CA PRO A 25 2.27 -6.10 17.13
C PRO A 25 1.12 -5.26 17.70
N GLU A 26 1.00 -5.21 19.02
CA GLU A 26 -0.02 -4.38 19.70
C GLU A 26 0.10 -2.90 19.33
N GLU A 27 1.31 -2.39 19.21
CA GLU A 27 1.60 -1.02 18.75
C GLU A 27 0.98 -0.73 17.39
N MET A 28 1.04 -1.68 16.47
CA MET A 28 0.43 -1.55 15.15
C MET A 28 -1.10 -1.51 15.25
N LEU A 29 -1.69 -2.39 16.06
CA LEU A 29 -3.15 -2.46 16.24
C LEU A 29 -3.68 -1.22 16.97
N ALA A 30 -2.90 -0.66 17.89
CA ALA A 30 -3.24 0.59 18.56
C ALA A 30 -3.27 1.79 17.59
N LYS A 31 -2.34 1.83 16.62
CA LYS A 31 -2.26 2.90 15.61
C LYS A 31 -3.19 2.67 14.41
N SER A 32 -3.37 1.43 13.97
CA SER A 32 -4.28 1.05 12.88
C SER A 32 -5.14 -0.15 13.32
N PRO A 33 -6.31 0.10 13.94
CA PRO A 33 -7.22 -0.97 14.41
C PRO A 33 -7.72 -1.89 13.30
N LYS A 34 -7.76 -1.41 12.07
CA LYS A 34 -8.05 -2.18 10.86
C LYS A 34 -7.10 -3.37 10.69
N GLY A 35 -5.86 -3.24 11.19
CA GLY A 35 -4.86 -4.32 11.19
C GLY A 35 -4.47 -4.81 9.81
N THR A 36 -4.73 -4.03 8.78
CA THR A 36 -4.29 -4.31 7.40
C THR A 36 -2.88 -3.75 7.17
N VAL A 37 -2.24 -4.19 6.12
CA VAL A 37 -0.90 -3.74 5.72
C VAL A 37 -0.91 -3.37 4.23
N PRO A 38 -0.09 -2.40 3.83
CA PRO A 38 0.92 -1.68 4.61
C PRO A 38 0.32 -0.65 5.57
N VAL A 39 1.08 -0.26 6.59
CA VAL A 39 0.81 0.89 7.45
C VAL A 39 2.06 1.74 7.49
N LEU A 40 1.93 3.04 7.26
CA LEU A 40 2.98 4.04 7.42
C LEU A 40 2.66 4.91 8.63
N ILE A 41 3.61 5.04 9.54
CA ILE A 41 3.51 5.92 10.71
C ILE A 41 4.53 7.04 10.53
N LEU A 42 4.06 8.28 10.54
CA LEU A 42 4.88 9.47 10.42
C LEU A 42 5.45 9.91 11.78
N PRO A 43 6.48 10.76 11.81
CA PRO A 43 7.07 11.25 13.07
C PRO A 43 6.11 12.01 13.99
N ASP A 44 5.05 12.57 13.44
CA ASP A 44 3.98 13.26 14.17
C ASP A 44 2.84 12.33 14.62
N ASP A 45 3.07 11.01 14.55
CA ASP A 45 2.09 9.96 14.83
C ASP A 45 0.93 9.85 13.84
N THR A 46 0.97 10.58 12.73
CA THR A 46 -0.01 10.41 11.65
C THR A 46 0.11 9.02 11.06
N VAL A 47 -1.02 8.35 10.86
CA VAL A 47 -1.10 6.99 10.33
C VAL A 47 -1.72 7.01 8.94
N ILE A 48 -1.04 6.38 7.96
CA ILE A 48 -1.54 6.16 6.61
C ILE A 48 -1.58 4.66 6.38
N ASP A 49 -2.76 4.09 6.20
CA ASP A 49 -2.97 2.63 6.16
C ASP A 49 -3.52 2.10 4.81
N GLU A 50 -3.61 2.98 3.81
CA GLU A 50 -3.92 2.56 2.44
C GLU A 50 -2.68 2.68 1.53
N SER A 51 -2.42 1.65 0.76
CA SER A 51 -1.21 1.58 -0.07
C SER A 51 -1.14 2.66 -1.14
N LEU A 52 -2.28 3.14 -1.63
CA LEU A 52 -2.33 4.24 -2.59
C LEU A 52 -2.01 5.56 -1.91
N ASP A 53 -2.58 5.80 -0.73
CA ASP A 53 -2.36 7.03 0.02
C ASP A 53 -0.90 7.15 0.47
N ILE A 54 -0.26 6.04 0.87
CA ILE A 54 1.18 6.00 1.15
C ILE A 54 2.00 6.38 -0.09
N MET A 55 1.64 5.86 -1.26
CA MET A 55 2.32 6.20 -2.51
C MET A 55 2.16 7.67 -2.84
N ILE A 56 0.95 8.21 -2.78
CA ILE A 56 0.68 9.64 -3.05
C ILE A 56 1.42 10.52 -2.05
N TRP A 57 1.33 10.21 -0.76
CA TRP A 57 2.07 10.93 0.28
C TRP A 57 3.57 10.99 -0.02
N ALA A 58 4.18 9.86 -0.35
CA ALA A 58 5.61 9.79 -0.64
C ALA A 58 6.00 10.68 -1.83
N LEU A 59 5.25 10.59 -2.94
CA LEU A 59 5.48 11.41 -4.13
C LEU A 59 5.22 12.90 -3.88
N GLN A 60 4.31 13.25 -2.96
CA GLN A 60 4.12 14.64 -2.55
C GLN A 60 5.35 15.21 -1.80
N GLN A 61 6.13 14.36 -1.12
CA GLN A 61 7.37 14.78 -0.47
C GLN A 61 8.49 15.03 -1.50
N ASN A 62 8.60 14.15 -2.48
CA ASN A 62 9.62 14.24 -3.53
C ASN A 62 9.16 13.42 -4.75
N ASP A 63 9.09 14.04 -5.91
CA ASP A 63 8.62 13.43 -7.15
C ASP A 63 9.57 13.77 -8.30
N PRO A 64 10.78 13.16 -8.33
CA PRO A 64 11.80 13.49 -9.31
C PRO A 64 11.42 13.13 -10.74
N ASP A 65 10.51 12.17 -10.92
CA ASP A 65 10.06 11.68 -12.22
C ASP A 65 8.68 12.25 -12.64
N ASP A 66 8.16 13.24 -11.88
CA ASP A 66 6.85 13.89 -12.11
C ASP A 66 5.68 12.90 -12.28
N LEU A 67 5.64 11.88 -11.44
CA LEU A 67 4.60 10.84 -11.47
C LEU A 67 3.23 11.33 -11.01
N LEU A 68 3.19 12.45 -10.28
CA LEU A 68 1.95 13.13 -9.90
C LEU A 68 1.43 14.08 -10.99
N HIS A 69 2.17 14.24 -12.09
CA HIS A 69 1.80 15.11 -13.21
C HIS A 69 1.35 16.50 -12.74
N LYS A 70 2.22 17.23 -12.03
CA LYS A 70 1.87 18.50 -11.36
C LYS A 70 1.31 19.55 -12.31
N ASP A 71 1.82 19.57 -13.56
CA ASP A 71 1.38 20.50 -14.59
C ASP A 71 0.16 20.00 -15.39
N HIS A 72 -0.23 18.72 -15.21
CA HIS A 72 -1.32 18.05 -15.92
C HIS A 72 -2.20 17.24 -14.96
N PRO A 73 -2.98 17.92 -14.09
CA PRO A 73 -3.79 17.24 -13.06
C PRO A 73 -4.85 16.28 -13.62
N GLU A 74 -5.26 16.46 -14.88
CA GLU A 74 -6.16 15.56 -15.60
C GLU A 74 -5.55 14.16 -15.82
N ASP A 75 -4.23 14.08 -16.01
CA ASP A 75 -3.52 12.81 -16.19
C ASP A 75 -3.48 12.04 -14.87
N LEU A 76 -3.23 12.72 -13.75
CA LEU A 76 -3.32 12.13 -12.43
C LEU A 76 -4.74 11.62 -12.14
N ALA A 77 -5.76 12.42 -12.46
CA ALA A 77 -7.16 12.04 -12.25
C ALA A 77 -7.51 10.77 -13.04
N SER A 78 -7.09 10.69 -14.31
CA SER A 78 -7.29 9.52 -15.16
C SER A 78 -6.55 8.28 -14.63
N ALA A 79 -5.32 8.45 -14.14
CA ALA A 79 -4.56 7.38 -13.53
C ALA A 79 -5.22 6.85 -12.24
N LEU A 80 -5.73 7.74 -11.39
CA LEU A 80 -6.45 7.36 -10.16
C LEU A 80 -7.76 6.63 -10.46
N GLU A 81 -8.49 7.04 -11.50
CA GLU A 81 -9.70 6.34 -11.95
C GLU A 81 -9.37 4.91 -12.41
N LEU A 82 -8.31 4.74 -13.20
CA LEU A 82 -7.85 3.41 -13.64
C LEU A 82 -7.44 2.53 -12.45
N ILE A 83 -6.75 3.09 -11.46
CA ILE A 83 -6.39 2.38 -10.22
C ILE A 83 -7.64 1.97 -9.47
N HIS A 84 -8.62 2.85 -9.33
CA HIS A 84 -9.89 2.56 -8.66
C HIS A 84 -10.64 1.44 -9.38
N HIS A 85 -10.74 1.49 -10.71
CA HIS A 85 -11.35 0.44 -11.51
C HIS A 85 -10.65 -0.92 -11.28
N ASN A 86 -9.32 -0.95 -11.33
CA ASN A 86 -8.55 -2.16 -11.04
C ASN A 86 -8.82 -2.70 -9.62
N ASP A 87 -8.84 -1.83 -8.61
CA ASP A 87 -9.01 -2.25 -7.22
C ASP A 87 -10.44 -2.72 -6.91
N LYS A 88 -11.46 -2.12 -7.53
CA LYS A 88 -12.87 -2.41 -7.24
C LYS A 88 -13.51 -3.44 -8.16
N GLN A 89 -13.01 -3.58 -9.39
CA GLN A 89 -13.61 -4.48 -10.37
C GLN A 89 -12.70 -5.66 -10.72
N PHE A 90 -11.47 -5.39 -11.15
CA PHE A 90 -10.57 -6.45 -11.61
C PHE A 90 -10.07 -7.35 -10.48
N LYS A 91 -9.53 -6.77 -9.39
CA LYS A 91 -8.98 -7.58 -8.28
C LYS A 91 -9.98 -8.54 -7.64
N PRO A 92 -11.24 -8.18 -7.35
CA PRO A 92 -12.21 -9.13 -6.83
C PRO A 92 -12.45 -10.32 -7.75
N GLN A 93 -12.54 -10.08 -9.06
CA GLN A 93 -12.70 -11.15 -10.06
C GLN A 93 -11.46 -12.07 -10.11
N LEU A 94 -10.28 -11.47 -10.04
CA LEU A 94 -9.02 -12.22 -9.98
C LEU A 94 -8.96 -13.13 -8.73
N GLU A 95 -9.41 -12.66 -7.58
CA GLU A 95 -9.44 -13.47 -6.35
C GLU A 95 -10.44 -14.63 -6.44
N ILE A 96 -11.61 -14.40 -7.06
CA ILE A 96 -12.57 -15.47 -7.34
C ILE A 96 -11.95 -16.51 -8.27
N TYR A 97 -11.28 -16.08 -9.33
CA TYR A 97 -10.61 -16.96 -10.29
C TYR A 97 -9.51 -17.80 -9.64
N LYS A 98 -8.66 -17.18 -8.81
CA LYS A 98 -7.60 -17.89 -8.08
C LYS A 98 -8.17 -18.98 -7.16
N LYS A 99 -9.26 -18.69 -6.45
CA LYS A 99 -9.93 -19.67 -5.58
C LYS A 99 -10.56 -20.82 -6.36
N ALA A 100 -11.06 -20.55 -7.56
CA ALA A 100 -11.66 -21.58 -8.42
C ALA A 100 -10.62 -22.55 -9.00
N ILE A 101 -9.39 -22.06 -9.29
CA ILE A 101 -8.32 -22.90 -9.86
C ILE A 101 -7.66 -23.79 -8.80
N ASP A 102 -7.47 -23.28 -7.59
CA ASP A 102 -6.81 -24.05 -6.53
C ASP A 102 -7.48 -23.78 -5.16
N PRO A 103 -8.60 -24.49 -4.89
CA PRO A 103 -9.30 -24.36 -3.63
C PRO A 103 -8.48 -24.81 -2.41
N ASN A 104 -7.40 -25.59 -2.63
CA ASN A 104 -6.52 -26.09 -1.58
C ASN A 104 -5.22 -25.30 -1.43
N GLN A 105 -5.00 -24.27 -2.26
CA GLN A 105 -3.81 -23.44 -2.10
C GLN A 105 -3.91 -22.65 -0.80
N PRO A 106 -3.03 -22.89 0.18
CA PRO A 106 -3.05 -22.14 1.41
C PRO A 106 -2.86 -20.66 1.06
N GLN A 107 -3.77 -19.81 1.51
CA GLN A 107 -3.74 -18.34 1.33
C GLN A 107 -2.51 -17.68 1.97
N THR A 108 -1.55 -18.47 2.39
CA THR A 108 -0.38 -18.12 3.20
C THR A 108 0.88 -17.88 2.39
N LYS A 109 0.79 -17.56 1.08
CA LYS A 109 1.99 -17.23 0.31
C LYS A 109 2.75 -15.98 0.77
N TYR A 110 2.13 -15.14 1.59
CA TYR A 110 2.79 -13.96 2.15
C TYR A 110 3.00 -14.13 3.64
N LYS A 111 4.08 -14.85 3.98
CA LYS A 111 4.44 -15.12 5.39
C LYS A 111 4.85 -13.85 6.15
N TYR A 112 5.29 -12.82 5.42
CA TYR A 112 5.74 -11.56 5.97
C TYR A 112 5.13 -10.38 5.22
N VAL A 113 4.57 -9.46 5.96
CA VAL A 113 4.06 -8.19 5.46
C VAL A 113 4.75 -7.07 6.24
N LEU A 114 5.03 -5.98 5.58
CA LEU A 114 5.90 -4.94 6.11
C LEU A 114 5.07 -3.82 6.73
N LEU A 115 5.37 -3.50 7.98
CA LEU A 115 5.04 -2.24 8.63
C LEU A 115 6.11 -1.21 8.23
N LEU A 116 5.69 -0.07 7.74
CA LEU A 116 6.56 1.02 7.33
C LEU A 116 6.53 2.12 8.41
N VAL A 117 7.69 2.53 8.88
CA VAL A 117 7.85 3.63 9.83
C VAL A 117 8.87 4.60 9.26
N VAL A 118 8.52 5.87 9.23
CA VAL A 118 9.43 6.95 8.81
C VAL A 118 10.30 7.42 9.95
#